data_54ff03cb538f312ce3f55b4457edf51d
#
_entry.id   54ff03cb538f312ce3f55b4457edf51d
#
_cell.length_a   1.000
_cell.length_b   1.000
_cell.length_c   1.000
_cell.angle_alpha   90.00
_cell.angle_beta   90.00
_cell.angle_gamma   90.00
#
_symmetry.space_group_name_H-M   'P 1'
#
loop_
_entity.id
_entity.type
_entity.pdbx_description
1 polymer ?
#
loop_
_entity_poly.entity_id
_entity_poly.type
_entity_poly.pdbx_seq_one_letter_code
_entity_poly.pdbx_strand_id
1 'polypeptide(L)'
;MPSIFPTRKILFPLLLVSITSSLASPFGYASLSHIDYLTFILAKSCKLLPVMFLHLTIFRKQYPLYKYGVVFLVTLGVATFTLHHPGTSKKVAASAKSQSGSSLFGIFLLSINLLLDGLTNTTQDHVFSSPQTYTRFTGPQMMVAQNVLSTVLTSLYLVIMPYISSSGILHAIIPFPIPPSTETELSTAISFLSRHPETFKNVLGFSACGAIGQLFIFYTLSRFSSLLLVTVTVTRKMLTMLLSVFWFGHSLSAGQWLGVGLVFGGIGAEAAVQKREKKAKEQAKAAAAAGKKE
;
A
#
# COMPACT_ATOMS: atom_id res chain seq x y z
N MET A 1 29.15 9.67 -7.42
CA MET A 1 27.82 9.33 -6.85
C MET A 1 26.94 8.81 -7.98
N PRO A 2 26.18 7.73 -7.79
CA PRO A 2 25.25 7.28 -8.84
C PRO A 2 24.20 8.36 -9.08
N SER A 3 23.95 8.68 -10.36
CA SER A 3 22.96 9.69 -10.75
C SER A 3 21.56 9.24 -10.32
N ILE A 4 20.72 10.15 -9.82
CA ILE A 4 19.33 9.87 -9.44
C ILE A 4 18.51 9.45 -10.68
N PHE A 5 18.87 9.97 -11.86
CA PHE A 5 18.23 9.67 -13.15
C PHE A 5 19.27 9.13 -14.14
N PRO A 6 19.60 7.82 -14.06
CA PRO A 6 20.65 7.24 -14.92
C PRO A 6 20.28 7.18 -16.40
N THR A 7 18.98 7.13 -16.73
CA THR A 7 18.50 7.02 -18.11
C THR A 7 17.19 7.78 -18.28
N ARG A 8 16.98 8.43 -19.44
CA ARG A 8 15.70 9.12 -19.74
C ARG A 8 14.49 8.16 -19.71
N LYS A 9 14.69 6.89 -20.03
CA LYS A 9 13.62 5.86 -20.04
C LYS A 9 13.04 5.59 -18.65
N ILE A 10 13.80 5.82 -17.57
CA ILE A 10 13.34 5.59 -16.19
C ILE A 10 12.43 6.72 -15.70
N LEU A 11 12.47 7.90 -16.33
CA LEU A 11 11.70 9.06 -15.90
C LEU A 11 10.19 8.80 -15.97
N PHE A 12 9.71 8.14 -17.03
CA PHE A 12 8.29 7.83 -17.18
C PHE A 12 7.74 6.93 -16.05
N PRO A 13 8.33 5.75 -15.75
CA PRO A 13 7.86 4.94 -14.62
C PRO A 13 8.03 5.64 -13.26
N LEU A 14 9.06 6.46 -13.05
CA LEU A 14 9.20 7.23 -11.81
C LEU A 14 8.12 8.30 -11.66
N LEU A 15 7.79 9.03 -12.73
CA LEU A 15 6.67 9.96 -12.73
C LEU A 15 5.34 9.24 -12.48
N LEU A 16 5.12 8.11 -13.14
CA LEU A 16 3.92 7.30 -12.92
C LEU A 16 3.79 6.88 -11.44
N VAL A 17 4.86 6.34 -10.85
CA VAL A 17 4.91 5.95 -9.43
C VAL A 17 4.63 7.15 -8.53
N SER A 18 5.22 8.31 -8.80
CA SER A 18 5.02 9.51 -7.99
C SER A 18 3.60 10.07 -8.09
N ILE A 19 3.03 10.08 -9.30
CA ILE A 19 1.65 10.51 -9.53
C ILE A 19 0.68 9.56 -8.85
N THR A 20 0.81 8.24 -9.06
CA THR A 20 -0.09 7.25 -8.48
C THR A 20 -0.02 7.22 -6.96
N SER A 21 1.16 7.35 -6.36
CA SER A 21 1.33 7.41 -4.91
C SER A 21 0.77 8.70 -4.31
N SER A 22 0.94 9.84 -4.98
CA SER A 22 0.40 11.13 -4.52
C SER A 22 -1.14 11.17 -4.63
N LEU A 23 -1.71 10.64 -5.72
CA LEU A 23 -3.16 10.58 -5.92
C LEU A 23 -3.85 9.55 -5.02
N ALA A 24 -3.18 8.47 -4.65
CA ALA A 24 -3.78 7.43 -3.80
C ALA A 24 -4.26 8.00 -2.46
N SER A 25 -3.50 8.90 -1.82
CA SER A 25 -3.83 9.45 -0.50
C SER A 25 -5.13 10.26 -0.46
N PRO A 26 -5.38 11.24 -1.35
CA PRO A 26 -6.64 11.98 -1.40
C PRO A 26 -7.87 11.08 -1.54
N PHE A 27 -7.82 10.08 -2.43
CA PHE A 27 -8.92 9.11 -2.59
C PHE A 27 -9.15 8.29 -1.33
N GLY A 28 -8.07 7.89 -0.64
CA GLY A 28 -8.16 7.19 0.63
C GLY A 28 -8.81 8.04 1.72
N TYR A 29 -8.41 9.28 1.87
CA TYR A 29 -9.01 10.19 2.87
C TYR A 29 -10.45 10.57 2.52
N ALA A 30 -10.75 10.84 1.26
CA ALA A 30 -12.12 11.12 0.82
C ALA A 30 -13.05 9.91 1.06
N SER A 31 -12.57 8.69 0.96
CA SER A 31 -13.37 7.50 1.28
C SER A 31 -13.79 7.45 2.75
N LEU A 32 -12.95 7.93 3.68
CA LEU A 32 -13.23 7.93 5.13
C LEU A 32 -14.43 8.82 5.53
N SER A 33 -14.82 9.80 4.71
CA SER A 33 -16.03 10.59 4.96
C SER A 33 -17.32 9.82 4.64
N HIS A 34 -17.22 8.73 3.90
CA HIS A 34 -18.36 7.93 3.42
C HIS A 34 -18.41 6.52 3.99
N ILE A 35 -17.30 6.01 4.51
CA ILE A 35 -17.21 4.65 5.09
C ILE A 35 -16.62 4.70 6.49
N ASP A 36 -16.97 3.72 7.30
CA ASP A 36 -16.39 3.57 8.63
C ASP A 36 -14.89 3.23 8.55
N TYR A 37 -14.12 3.76 9.50
CA TYR A 37 -12.66 3.56 9.61
C TYR A 37 -12.27 2.07 9.61
N LEU A 38 -13.11 1.24 10.18
CA LEU A 38 -12.88 -0.21 10.24
C LEU A 38 -12.98 -0.87 8.87
N THR A 39 -14.02 -0.51 8.08
CA THR A 39 -14.15 -0.95 6.68
C THR A 39 -12.97 -0.49 5.84
N PHE A 40 -12.47 0.72 6.09
CA PHE A 40 -11.29 1.25 5.43
C PHE A 40 -10.03 0.41 5.73
N ILE A 41 -9.76 0.08 7.02
CA ILE A 41 -8.63 -0.77 7.40
C ILE A 41 -8.76 -2.17 6.81
N LEU A 42 -9.96 -2.75 6.85
CA LEU A 42 -10.25 -4.07 6.29
C LEU A 42 -9.89 -4.11 4.79
N ALA A 43 -10.43 -3.19 4.02
CA ALA A 43 -10.18 -3.14 2.59
C ALA A 43 -8.69 -2.86 2.28
N LYS A 44 -8.04 -1.95 3.01
CA LYS A 44 -6.58 -1.74 2.88
C LYS A 44 -5.74 -2.98 3.24
N SER A 45 -6.26 -3.87 4.04
CA SER A 45 -5.58 -5.13 4.35
C SER A 45 -5.71 -6.16 3.22
N CYS A 46 -6.74 -6.05 2.38
CA CYS A 46 -6.95 -6.88 1.18
C CYS A 46 -6.12 -6.41 -0.04
N LYS A 47 -5.12 -5.55 0.15
CA LYS A 47 -4.25 -5.00 -0.91
C LYS A 47 -3.58 -6.05 -1.80
N LEU A 48 -3.41 -7.28 -1.33
CA LEU A 48 -2.84 -8.38 -2.12
C LEU A 48 -3.64 -8.67 -3.40
N LEU A 49 -4.98 -8.56 -3.34
CA LEU A 49 -5.86 -8.81 -4.49
C LEU A 49 -5.61 -7.82 -5.64
N PRO A 50 -5.69 -6.47 -5.43
CA PRO A 50 -5.39 -5.51 -6.49
C PRO A 50 -3.97 -5.62 -7.06
N VAL A 51 -2.96 -5.86 -6.23
CA VAL A 51 -1.57 -6.04 -6.69
C VAL A 51 -1.46 -7.25 -7.62
N MET A 52 -2.05 -8.38 -7.22
CA MET A 52 -2.03 -9.58 -8.06
C MET A 52 -2.83 -9.40 -9.34
N PHE A 53 -3.99 -8.76 -9.29
CA PHE A 53 -4.81 -8.42 -10.46
C PHE A 53 -4.02 -7.56 -11.47
N LEU A 54 -3.33 -6.53 -11.01
CA LEU A 54 -2.51 -5.66 -11.86
C LEU A 54 -1.30 -6.39 -12.45
N HIS A 55 -0.68 -7.29 -11.70
CA HIS A 55 0.40 -8.13 -12.23
C HIS A 55 -0.08 -9.03 -13.36
N LEU A 56 -1.28 -9.58 -13.27
CA LEU A 56 -1.86 -10.46 -14.29
C LEU A 56 -2.30 -9.67 -15.53
N THR A 57 -2.97 -8.53 -15.34
CA THR A 57 -3.59 -7.75 -16.44
C THR A 57 -2.58 -6.86 -17.16
N ILE A 58 -1.85 -6.02 -16.43
CA ILE A 58 -0.95 -5.00 -17.02
C ILE A 58 0.41 -5.61 -17.33
N PHE A 59 1.01 -6.31 -16.36
CA PHE A 59 2.37 -6.81 -16.49
C PHE A 59 2.44 -8.25 -17.02
N ARG A 60 1.29 -8.90 -17.26
CA ARG A 60 1.16 -10.27 -17.78
C ARG A 60 2.09 -11.29 -17.08
N LYS A 61 2.39 -11.07 -15.80
CA LYS A 61 3.19 -11.99 -14.99
C LYS A 61 2.33 -13.21 -14.65
N GLN A 62 2.82 -14.39 -14.98
CA GLN A 62 2.18 -15.64 -14.56
C GLN A 62 2.71 -16.07 -13.21
N TYR A 63 1.82 -16.44 -12.33
CA TYR A 63 2.15 -16.99 -11.02
C TYR A 63 1.75 -18.47 -10.92
N PRO A 64 2.51 -19.29 -10.20
CA PRO A 64 2.09 -20.67 -9.93
C PRO A 64 0.81 -20.66 -9.08
N LEU A 65 -0.04 -21.68 -9.28
CA LEU A 65 -1.38 -21.76 -8.68
C LEU A 65 -1.39 -21.60 -7.15
N TYR A 66 -0.35 -22.09 -6.46
CA TYR A 66 -0.29 -21.96 -5.00
C TYR A 66 -0.29 -20.51 -4.52
N LYS A 67 0.24 -19.55 -5.29
CA LYS A 67 0.23 -18.13 -4.92
C LYS A 67 -1.19 -17.54 -4.90
N TYR A 68 -2.05 -17.98 -5.81
CA TYR A 68 -3.48 -17.60 -5.78
C TYR A 68 -4.16 -18.10 -4.50
N GLY A 69 -3.87 -19.36 -4.12
CA GLY A 69 -4.37 -19.92 -2.86
C GLY A 69 -3.89 -19.15 -1.62
N VAL A 70 -2.62 -18.75 -1.58
CA VAL A 70 -2.06 -17.95 -0.49
C VAL A 70 -2.75 -16.58 -0.41
N VAL A 71 -2.86 -15.87 -1.53
CA VAL A 71 -3.52 -14.55 -1.58
C VAL A 71 -4.97 -14.65 -1.11
N PHE A 72 -5.68 -15.68 -1.54
CA PHE A 72 -7.06 -15.94 -1.10
C PHE A 72 -7.12 -16.21 0.42
N LEU A 73 -6.27 -17.10 0.93
CA LEU A 73 -6.21 -17.45 2.35
C LEU A 73 -5.89 -16.25 3.25
N VAL A 74 -4.87 -15.46 2.86
CA VAL A 74 -4.48 -14.25 3.61
C VAL A 74 -5.60 -13.22 3.58
N THR A 75 -6.24 -13.00 2.43
CA THR A 75 -7.36 -12.05 2.32
C THR A 75 -8.55 -12.48 3.16
N LEU A 76 -8.91 -13.77 3.10
CA LEU A 76 -10.00 -14.34 3.88
C LEU A 76 -9.69 -14.26 5.39
N GLY A 77 -8.46 -14.56 5.78
CA GLY A 77 -8.02 -14.49 7.17
C GLY A 77 -8.10 -13.07 7.74
N VAL A 78 -7.64 -12.07 6.98
CA VAL A 78 -7.75 -10.66 7.37
C VAL A 78 -9.22 -10.23 7.45
N ALA A 79 -10.05 -10.60 6.49
CA ALA A 79 -11.49 -10.32 6.50
C ALA A 79 -12.16 -10.93 7.75
N THR A 80 -11.91 -12.22 8.02
CA THR A 80 -12.47 -12.92 9.19
C THR A 80 -12.02 -12.27 10.49
N PHE A 81 -10.74 -11.94 10.63
CA PHE A 81 -10.21 -11.27 11.81
C PHE A 81 -10.90 -9.93 12.08
N THR A 82 -11.07 -9.12 11.05
CA THR A 82 -11.63 -7.76 11.19
C THR A 82 -13.14 -7.79 11.44
N LEU A 83 -13.88 -8.68 10.78
CA LEU A 83 -15.32 -8.83 10.99
C LEU A 83 -15.70 -9.27 12.41
N HIS A 84 -14.83 -10.05 13.06
CA HIS A 84 -15.05 -10.52 14.43
C HIS A 84 -14.48 -9.59 15.51
N HIS A 85 -14.02 -8.39 15.15
CA HIS A 85 -13.54 -7.43 16.15
C HIS A 85 -14.73 -6.89 16.99
N PRO A 86 -14.65 -6.86 18.34
CA PRO A 86 -15.79 -6.57 19.23
C PRO A 86 -16.49 -5.21 18.99
N GLY A 87 -15.80 -4.25 18.36
CA GLY A 87 -16.36 -2.95 17.99
C GLY A 87 -17.10 -2.94 16.65
N THR A 88 -16.96 -3.97 15.82
CA THR A 88 -17.44 -3.99 14.42
C THR A 88 -18.89 -4.42 14.30
N SER A 89 -19.28 -5.47 15.00
CA SER A 89 -20.61 -6.11 14.83
C SER A 89 -21.77 -5.16 15.12
N LYS A 90 -21.62 -4.24 16.09
CA LYS A 90 -22.67 -3.26 16.43
C LYS A 90 -22.70 -2.07 15.45
N LYS A 91 -21.55 -1.63 14.95
CA LYS A 91 -21.46 -0.46 14.06
C LYS A 91 -21.77 -0.79 12.60
N VAL A 92 -21.32 -1.94 12.09
CA VAL A 92 -21.65 -2.40 10.73
C VAL A 92 -23.14 -2.62 10.57
N ALA A 93 -23.81 -3.21 11.58
CA ALA A 93 -25.28 -3.39 11.55
C ALA A 93 -26.05 -2.06 11.65
N ALA A 94 -25.53 -1.06 12.36
CA ALA A 94 -26.15 0.24 12.47
C ALA A 94 -25.90 1.12 11.22
N SER A 95 -24.70 1.09 10.64
CA SER A 95 -24.36 1.84 9.43
C SER A 95 -25.04 1.29 8.17
N ALA A 96 -25.30 -0.02 8.09
CA ALA A 96 -26.01 -0.63 6.96
C ALA A 96 -27.48 -0.16 6.84
N LYS A 97 -28.08 0.35 7.90
CA LYS A 97 -29.49 0.79 7.89
C LYS A 97 -29.71 2.26 7.54
N SER A 98 -28.70 3.13 7.60
CA SER A 98 -28.93 4.59 7.47
C SER A 98 -28.28 5.29 6.26
N GLN A 99 -27.38 4.66 5.49
CA GLN A 99 -26.66 5.35 4.40
C GLN A 99 -26.27 4.44 3.22
N SER A 100 -27.22 3.79 2.56
CA SER A 100 -26.89 2.86 1.46
C SER A 100 -26.22 3.52 0.24
N GLY A 101 -26.52 4.77 -0.08
CA GLY A 101 -25.94 5.45 -1.26
C GLY A 101 -24.53 6.02 -1.01
N SER A 102 -24.27 6.57 0.17
CA SER A 102 -22.97 7.16 0.54
C SER A 102 -21.88 6.09 0.74
N SER A 103 -22.24 4.93 1.26
CA SER A 103 -21.31 3.83 1.52
C SER A 103 -20.75 3.20 0.24
N LEU A 104 -21.54 3.02 -0.80
CA LEU A 104 -21.09 2.50 -2.09
C LEU A 104 -20.09 3.44 -2.76
N PHE A 105 -20.32 4.74 -2.68
CA PHE A 105 -19.39 5.74 -3.20
C PHE A 105 -18.05 5.73 -2.42
N GLY A 106 -18.08 5.60 -1.10
CA GLY A 106 -16.88 5.44 -0.28
C GLY A 106 -16.08 4.19 -0.63
N ILE A 107 -16.75 3.05 -0.86
CA ILE A 107 -16.10 1.81 -1.33
C ILE A 107 -15.50 2.00 -2.72
N PHE A 108 -16.15 2.69 -3.62
CA PHE A 108 -15.64 3.01 -4.95
C PHE A 108 -14.35 3.84 -4.86
N LEU A 109 -14.34 4.91 -4.06
CA LEU A 109 -13.14 5.73 -3.81
C LEU A 109 -11.99 4.90 -3.23
N LEU A 110 -12.32 4.03 -2.28
CA LEU A 110 -11.34 3.14 -1.67
C LEU A 110 -10.79 2.12 -2.67
N SER A 111 -11.61 1.63 -3.59
CA SER A 111 -11.16 0.75 -4.68
C SER A 111 -10.16 1.47 -5.60
N ILE A 112 -10.40 2.73 -5.93
CA ILE A 112 -9.46 3.55 -6.69
C ILE A 112 -8.15 3.72 -5.90
N ASN A 113 -8.22 4.03 -4.61
CA ASN A 113 -7.03 4.13 -3.75
C ASN A 113 -6.20 2.84 -3.78
N LEU A 114 -6.86 1.68 -3.65
CA LEU A 114 -6.18 0.38 -3.66
C LEU A 114 -5.57 0.03 -5.02
N LEU A 115 -6.24 0.40 -6.12
CA LEU A 115 -5.70 0.22 -7.47
C LEU A 115 -4.48 1.12 -7.72
N LEU A 116 -4.53 2.39 -7.32
CA LEU A 116 -3.40 3.31 -7.42
C LEU A 116 -2.21 2.85 -6.57
N ASP A 117 -2.46 2.42 -5.34
CA ASP A 117 -1.46 1.81 -4.46
C ASP A 117 -0.86 0.53 -5.08
N GLY A 118 -1.71 -0.30 -5.69
CA GLY A 118 -1.31 -1.50 -6.42
C GLY A 118 -0.43 -1.16 -7.62
N LEU A 119 -0.84 -0.19 -8.42
CA LEU A 119 -0.09 0.27 -9.60
C LEU A 119 1.28 0.83 -9.23
N THR A 120 1.35 1.62 -8.14
CA THR A 120 2.62 2.09 -7.58
C THR A 120 3.57 0.93 -7.28
N ASN A 121 3.13 -0.06 -6.51
CA ASN A 121 3.98 -1.19 -6.12
C ASN A 121 4.36 -2.08 -7.33
N THR A 122 3.43 -2.32 -8.26
CA THR A 122 3.71 -3.16 -9.43
C THR A 122 4.65 -2.48 -10.40
N THR A 123 4.54 -1.15 -10.58
CA THR A 123 5.46 -0.36 -11.42
C THR A 123 6.86 -0.33 -10.81
N GLN A 124 6.99 -0.15 -9.50
CA GLN A 124 8.28 -0.24 -8.80
C GLN A 124 8.92 -1.62 -8.98
N ASP A 125 8.15 -2.70 -8.82
CA ASP A 125 8.61 -4.08 -9.03
C ASP A 125 9.06 -4.30 -10.49
N HIS A 126 8.34 -3.74 -11.46
CA HIS A 126 8.72 -3.82 -12.87
C HIS A 126 10.07 -3.12 -13.13
N VAL A 127 10.30 -1.94 -12.57
CA VAL A 127 11.57 -1.21 -12.70
C VAL A 127 12.73 -2.04 -12.14
N PHE A 128 12.57 -2.63 -10.94
CA PHE A 128 13.60 -3.46 -10.34
C PHE A 128 13.83 -4.79 -11.07
N SER A 129 12.79 -5.34 -11.67
CA SER A 129 12.85 -6.62 -12.41
C SER A 129 13.43 -6.49 -13.83
N SER A 130 13.58 -5.27 -14.35
CA SER A 130 13.98 -5.02 -15.73
C SER A 130 15.29 -4.21 -15.84
N PRO A 131 16.44 -4.72 -15.31
CA PRO A 131 17.71 -3.98 -15.29
C PRO A 131 18.30 -3.73 -16.69
N GLN A 132 17.88 -4.49 -17.70
CA GLN A 132 18.33 -4.29 -19.09
C GLN A 132 17.69 -3.05 -19.71
N THR A 133 16.47 -2.70 -19.31
CA THR A 133 15.72 -1.53 -19.86
C THR A 133 16.03 -0.26 -19.09
N TYR A 134 16.16 -0.35 -17.76
CA TYR A 134 16.23 0.81 -16.86
C TYR A 134 17.58 0.99 -16.17
N THR A 135 18.59 0.18 -16.52
CA THR A 135 19.85 0.06 -15.79
C THR A 135 19.66 -0.49 -14.37
N ARG A 136 20.75 -0.80 -13.66
CA ARG A 136 20.64 -1.27 -12.27
C ARG A 136 20.24 -0.11 -11.37
N PHE A 137 18.97 -0.09 -10.96
CA PHE A 137 18.43 0.91 -10.07
C PHE A 137 18.37 0.35 -8.65
N THR A 138 18.91 1.09 -7.68
CA THR A 138 18.97 0.64 -6.29
C THR A 138 17.75 1.09 -5.50
N GLY A 139 17.41 0.38 -4.41
CA GLY A 139 16.30 0.75 -3.53
C GLY A 139 16.40 2.20 -3.01
N PRO A 140 17.55 2.65 -2.47
CA PRO A 140 17.72 4.04 -2.04
C PRO A 140 17.56 5.07 -3.16
N GLN A 141 18.02 4.77 -4.39
CA GLN A 141 17.80 5.67 -5.54
C GLN A 141 16.31 5.82 -5.86
N MET A 142 15.56 4.71 -5.89
CA MET A 142 14.11 4.74 -6.09
C MET A 142 13.42 5.55 -4.99
N MET A 143 13.81 5.35 -3.74
CA MET A 143 13.27 6.08 -2.59
C MET A 143 13.48 7.60 -2.74
N VAL A 144 14.70 8.03 -3.02
CA VAL A 144 15.02 9.47 -3.18
C VAL A 144 14.27 10.05 -4.37
N ALA A 145 14.32 9.39 -5.54
CA ALA A 145 13.65 9.86 -6.75
C ALA A 145 12.14 10.01 -6.54
N GLN A 146 11.49 9.00 -5.96
CA GLN A 146 10.06 9.03 -5.69
C GLN A 146 9.70 10.12 -4.67
N ASN A 147 10.42 10.23 -3.56
CA ASN A 147 10.11 11.21 -2.52
C ASN A 147 10.29 12.65 -3.05
N VAL A 148 11.36 12.92 -3.80
CA VAL A 148 11.57 14.24 -4.41
C VAL A 148 10.44 14.58 -5.38
N LEU A 149 10.11 13.67 -6.32
CA LEU A 149 9.04 13.89 -7.28
C LEU A 149 7.68 14.05 -6.60
N SER A 150 7.36 13.20 -5.62
CA SER A 150 6.10 13.30 -4.87
C SER A 150 6.02 14.60 -4.06
N THR A 151 7.13 15.05 -3.46
CA THR A 151 7.17 16.33 -2.74
C THR A 151 6.92 17.50 -3.69
N VAL A 152 7.57 17.51 -4.86
CA VAL A 152 7.34 18.55 -5.88
C VAL A 152 5.89 18.54 -6.35
N LEU A 153 5.33 17.37 -6.65
CA LEU A 153 3.94 17.24 -7.10
C LEU A 153 2.95 17.70 -6.02
N THR A 154 3.17 17.30 -4.77
CA THR A 154 2.29 17.68 -3.65
C THR A 154 2.41 19.18 -3.34
N SER A 155 3.61 19.74 -3.37
CA SER A 155 3.82 21.18 -3.19
C SER A 155 3.15 21.99 -4.29
N LEU A 156 3.28 21.53 -5.53
CA LEU A 156 2.64 22.16 -6.69
C LEU A 156 1.10 22.10 -6.58
N TYR A 157 0.57 20.96 -6.16
CA TYR A 157 -0.87 20.79 -5.86
C TYR A 157 -1.34 21.80 -4.80
N LEU A 158 -0.65 21.90 -3.66
CA LEU A 158 -1.03 22.81 -2.59
C LEU A 158 -0.99 24.30 -2.99
N VAL A 159 -0.07 24.66 -3.88
CA VAL A 159 0.04 26.04 -4.39
C VAL A 159 -0.99 26.35 -5.46
N ILE A 160 -1.22 25.41 -6.39
CA ILE A 160 -2.08 25.66 -7.58
C ILE A 160 -3.56 25.46 -7.24
N MET A 161 -3.90 24.53 -6.34
CA MET A 161 -5.28 24.14 -6.08
C MET A 161 -6.19 25.31 -5.64
N PRO A 162 -5.75 26.25 -4.78
CA PRO A 162 -6.55 27.41 -4.42
C PRO A 162 -6.93 28.29 -5.62
N TYR A 163 -6.01 28.45 -6.59
CA TYR A 163 -6.25 29.26 -7.79
C TYR A 163 -7.23 28.57 -8.75
N ILE A 164 -7.14 27.24 -8.90
CA ILE A 164 -8.04 26.47 -9.75
C ILE A 164 -9.44 26.38 -9.12
N SER A 165 -9.52 26.21 -7.82
CA SER A 165 -10.80 26.15 -7.07
C SER A 165 -11.59 27.45 -7.20
N SER A 166 -10.91 28.60 -7.21
CA SER A 166 -11.55 29.91 -7.38
C SER A 166 -12.06 30.16 -8.80
N SER A 167 -11.52 29.47 -9.81
CA SER A 167 -11.85 29.69 -11.24
C SER A 167 -13.08 28.92 -11.73
N GLY A 168 -13.74 28.12 -10.88
CA GLY A 168 -14.94 27.35 -11.27
C GLY A 168 -14.71 26.20 -12.24
N ILE A 169 -13.53 26.11 -12.87
CA ILE A 169 -13.17 25.08 -13.86
C ILE A 169 -13.20 23.69 -13.25
N LEU A 170 -12.85 23.59 -11.97
CA LEU A 170 -12.75 22.31 -11.27
C LEU A 170 -14.12 21.65 -11.05
N HIS A 171 -15.17 22.44 -10.84
CA HIS A 171 -16.56 21.94 -10.72
C HIS A 171 -17.08 21.32 -12.04
N ALA A 172 -16.53 21.73 -13.18
CA ALA A 172 -16.90 21.18 -14.47
C ALA A 172 -16.19 19.85 -14.80
N ILE A 173 -15.02 19.61 -14.21
CA ILE A 173 -14.16 18.46 -14.56
C ILE A 173 -14.26 17.35 -13.52
N ILE A 174 -14.41 17.70 -12.24
CA ILE A 174 -14.42 16.71 -11.15
C ILE A 174 -15.76 16.80 -10.41
N PRO A 175 -16.58 15.73 -10.45
CA PRO A 175 -17.88 15.71 -9.75
C PRO A 175 -17.73 15.51 -8.22
N PHE A 176 -16.67 16.06 -7.63
CA PHE A 176 -16.46 16.06 -6.18
C PHE A 176 -16.94 17.37 -5.61
N PRO A 177 -17.75 17.37 -4.54
CA PRO A 177 -18.03 18.56 -3.78
C PRO A 177 -16.74 18.97 -3.06
N ILE A 178 -15.95 19.82 -3.69
CA ILE A 178 -14.83 20.50 -3.04
C ILE A 178 -15.46 21.63 -2.23
N PRO A 179 -15.41 21.61 -0.90
CA PRO A 179 -15.96 22.70 -0.11
C PRO A 179 -15.24 23.99 -0.52
N PRO A 180 -15.97 25.09 -0.74
CA PRO A 180 -15.37 26.39 -1.01
C PRO A 180 -14.67 26.86 0.28
N SER A 181 -13.42 26.49 0.45
CA SER A 181 -12.59 26.99 1.54
C SER A 181 -12.00 28.32 1.12
N THR A 182 -12.41 29.38 1.77
CA THR A 182 -11.84 30.74 1.65
C THR A 182 -10.39 30.80 2.13
N GLU A 183 -9.98 29.84 2.95
CA GLU A 183 -8.59 29.67 3.42
C GLU A 183 -7.90 28.53 2.68
N THR A 184 -6.65 28.71 2.32
CA THR A 184 -5.85 27.65 1.72
C THR A 184 -5.59 26.56 2.76
N GLU A 185 -5.68 25.28 2.37
CA GLU A 185 -5.38 24.14 3.25
C GLU A 185 -3.99 24.28 3.90
N LEU A 186 -3.04 24.88 3.17
CA LEU A 186 -1.70 25.15 3.67
C LEU A 186 -1.71 26.20 4.80
N SER A 187 -2.46 27.30 4.67
CA SER A 187 -2.53 28.32 5.71
C SER A 187 -3.21 27.79 6.98
N THR A 188 -4.26 27.00 6.82
CA THR A 188 -4.95 26.34 7.92
C THR A 188 -4.03 25.35 8.65
N ALA A 189 -3.27 24.54 7.93
CA ALA A 189 -2.31 23.62 8.51
C ALA A 189 -1.19 24.34 9.26
N ILE A 190 -0.62 25.41 8.69
CA ILE A 190 0.44 26.22 9.34
C ILE A 190 -0.10 26.89 10.60
N SER A 191 -1.29 27.50 10.53
CA SER A 191 -1.92 28.15 11.68
C SER A 191 -2.26 27.15 12.81
N PHE A 192 -2.64 25.92 12.46
CA PHE A 192 -2.85 24.86 13.43
C PHE A 192 -1.54 24.44 14.12
N LEU A 193 -0.48 24.21 13.35
CA LEU A 193 0.82 23.80 13.88
C LEU A 193 1.46 24.89 14.76
N SER A 194 1.24 26.17 14.42
CA SER A 194 1.75 27.29 15.25
C SER A 194 1.01 27.39 16.59
N ARG A 195 -0.27 27.04 16.63
CA ARG A 195 -1.06 26.99 17.87
C ARG A 195 -0.76 25.77 18.74
N HIS A 196 -0.30 24.67 18.12
CA HIS A 196 -0.05 23.39 18.80
C HIS A 196 1.36 22.86 18.55
N PRO A 197 2.41 23.44 19.18
CA PRO A 197 3.81 23.07 18.93
C PRO A 197 4.15 21.62 19.30
N GLU A 198 3.42 21.03 20.27
CA GLU A 198 3.57 19.60 20.60
C GLU A 198 3.18 18.69 19.43
N THR A 199 2.14 19.08 18.68
CA THR A 199 1.74 18.35 17.47
C THR A 199 2.85 18.36 16.42
N PHE A 200 3.56 19.47 16.27
CA PHE A 200 4.69 19.58 15.34
C PHE A 200 5.81 18.58 15.68
N LYS A 201 6.17 18.46 16.98
CA LYS A 201 7.17 17.48 17.43
C LYS A 201 6.72 16.03 17.11
N ASN A 202 5.45 15.71 17.35
CA ASN A 202 4.91 14.41 17.06
C ASN A 202 4.89 14.09 15.55
N VAL A 203 4.58 15.08 14.70
CA VAL A 203 4.63 14.95 13.24
C VAL A 203 6.07 14.72 12.77
N LEU A 204 7.05 15.45 13.32
CA LEU A 204 8.48 15.22 13.02
C LEU A 204 8.94 13.82 13.42
N GLY A 205 8.59 13.38 14.63
CA GLY A 205 8.91 12.03 15.12
C GLY A 205 8.31 10.95 14.25
N PHE A 206 7.03 11.08 13.89
CA PHE A 206 6.34 10.17 12.97
C PHE A 206 7.01 10.13 11.59
N SER A 207 7.36 11.29 11.05
CA SER A 207 8.01 11.40 9.73
C SER A 207 9.41 10.77 9.74
N ALA A 208 10.20 10.97 10.80
CA ALA A 208 11.51 10.36 10.95
C ALA A 208 11.43 8.83 11.03
N CYS A 209 10.51 8.29 11.85
CA CYS A 209 10.27 6.85 11.91
C CYS A 209 9.78 6.30 10.57
N GLY A 210 8.93 7.05 9.86
CA GLY A 210 8.45 6.73 8.53
C GLY A 210 9.58 6.66 7.50
N ALA A 211 10.51 7.61 7.51
CA ALA A 211 11.67 7.65 6.62
C ALA A 211 12.59 6.43 6.84
N ILE A 212 12.87 6.08 8.10
CA ILE A 212 13.62 4.87 8.44
C ILE A 212 12.89 3.62 7.93
N GLY A 213 11.58 3.53 8.17
CA GLY A 213 10.76 2.41 7.69
C GLY A 213 10.78 2.28 6.16
N GLN A 214 10.76 3.39 5.43
CA GLN A 214 10.85 3.38 3.97
C GLN A 214 12.16 2.80 3.45
N LEU A 215 13.30 3.02 4.11
CA LEU A 215 14.57 2.41 3.72
C LEU A 215 14.46 0.87 3.67
N PHE A 216 13.85 0.27 4.69
CA PHE A 216 13.63 -1.18 4.73
C PHE A 216 12.64 -1.65 3.66
N ILE A 217 11.58 -0.88 3.40
CA ILE A 217 10.59 -1.20 2.36
C ILE A 217 11.26 -1.22 0.98
N PHE A 218 12.00 -0.18 0.61
CA PHE A 218 12.68 -0.10 -0.67
C PHE A 218 13.82 -1.11 -0.80
N TYR A 219 14.54 -1.40 0.28
CA TYR A 219 15.53 -2.48 0.30
C TYR A 219 14.86 -3.83 -0.01
N THR A 220 13.76 -4.14 0.66
CA THR A 220 13.01 -5.37 0.44
C THR A 220 12.47 -5.44 -0.99
N LEU A 221 11.89 -4.36 -1.50
CA LEU A 221 11.34 -4.30 -2.85
C LEU A 221 12.42 -4.46 -3.94
N SER A 222 13.63 -3.93 -3.71
CA SER A 222 14.75 -4.06 -4.65
C SER A 222 15.35 -5.47 -4.70
N ARG A 223 15.14 -6.27 -3.65
CA ARG A 223 15.67 -7.65 -3.54
C ARG A 223 14.62 -8.72 -3.79
N PHE A 224 13.38 -8.40 -3.55
CA PHE A 224 12.24 -9.33 -3.62
C PHE A 224 11.12 -8.71 -4.46
N SER A 225 10.08 -9.49 -4.74
CA SER A 225 8.89 -9.00 -5.47
C SER A 225 7.98 -8.13 -4.61
N SER A 226 7.19 -7.26 -5.25
CA SER A 226 6.18 -6.45 -4.57
C SER A 226 5.12 -7.30 -3.86
N LEU A 227 4.82 -8.49 -4.38
CA LEU A 227 3.88 -9.41 -3.74
C LEU A 227 4.39 -9.86 -2.37
N LEU A 228 5.68 -10.22 -2.27
CA LEU A 228 6.32 -10.58 -1.00
C LEU A 228 6.33 -9.39 -0.04
N LEU A 229 6.63 -8.18 -0.52
CA LEU A 229 6.59 -6.97 0.30
C LEU A 229 5.19 -6.76 0.91
N VAL A 230 4.13 -6.91 0.12
CA VAL A 230 2.75 -6.76 0.62
C VAL A 230 2.43 -7.83 1.64
N THR A 231 2.83 -9.10 1.41
CA THR A 231 2.65 -10.19 2.39
C THR A 231 3.34 -9.88 3.72
N VAL A 232 4.61 -9.44 3.69
CA VAL A 232 5.36 -9.03 4.89
C VAL A 232 4.67 -7.85 5.60
N THR A 233 4.15 -6.88 4.84
CA THR A 233 3.44 -5.73 5.41
C THR A 233 2.15 -6.15 6.11
N VAL A 234 1.39 -7.08 5.53
CA VAL A 234 0.17 -7.62 6.14
C VAL A 234 0.52 -8.40 7.41
N THR A 235 1.56 -9.25 7.37
CA THR A 235 2.04 -9.98 8.56
C THR A 235 2.43 -9.04 9.69
N ARG A 236 3.17 -7.96 9.38
CA ARG A 236 3.53 -6.92 10.36
C ARG A 236 2.30 -6.29 11.00
N LYS A 237 1.27 -5.95 10.21
CA LYS A 237 0.03 -5.38 10.74
C LYS A 237 -0.69 -6.36 11.67
N MET A 238 -0.78 -7.62 11.28
CA MET A 238 -1.39 -8.66 12.11
C MET A 238 -0.61 -8.88 13.42
N LEU A 239 0.73 -8.94 13.36
CA LEU A 239 1.56 -9.02 14.55
C LEU A 239 1.38 -7.82 15.48
N THR A 240 1.31 -6.61 14.93
CA THR A 240 1.07 -5.40 15.73
C THR A 240 -0.30 -5.44 16.42
N MET A 241 -1.33 -5.91 15.71
CA MET A 241 -2.67 -6.10 16.30
C MET A 241 -2.67 -7.14 17.42
N LEU A 242 -2.01 -8.29 17.19
CA LEU A 242 -1.87 -9.33 18.22
C LEU A 242 -1.11 -8.80 19.44
N LEU A 243 0.01 -8.12 19.21
CA LEU A 243 0.80 -7.53 20.30
C LEU A 243 -0.01 -6.54 21.12
N SER A 244 -0.81 -5.69 20.44
CA SER A 244 -1.73 -4.75 21.10
C SER A 244 -2.76 -5.47 21.96
N VAL A 245 -3.35 -6.56 21.46
CA VAL A 245 -4.31 -7.37 22.22
C VAL A 245 -3.68 -7.96 23.47
N PHE A 246 -2.47 -8.54 23.36
CA PHE A 246 -1.75 -9.07 24.51
C PHE A 246 -1.37 -7.99 25.53
N TRP A 247 -0.90 -6.83 25.03
CA TRP A 247 -0.45 -5.74 25.90
C TRP A 247 -1.59 -5.09 26.68
N PHE A 248 -2.75 -4.94 26.03
CA PHE A 248 -3.93 -4.33 26.66
C PHE A 248 -4.88 -5.35 27.32
N GLY A 249 -4.53 -6.65 27.34
CA GLY A 249 -5.30 -7.70 28.00
C GLY A 249 -6.69 -7.97 27.38
N HIS A 250 -6.88 -7.63 26.09
CA HIS A 250 -8.13 -7.94 25.39
C HIS A 250 -8.18 -9.41 24.99
N SER A 251 -9.32 -10.06 25.21
CA SER A 251 -9.54 -11.43 24.74
C SER A 251 -9.92 -11.43 23.26
N LEU A 252 -9.22 -12.25 22.46
CA LEU A 252 -9.58 -12.49 21.07
C LEU A 252 -10.79 -13.42 20.99
N SER A 253 -11.74 -13.10 20.12
CA SER A 253 -12.86 -13.99 19.80
C SER A 253 -12.38 -15.22 19.01
N ALA A 254 -13.15 -16.32 19.03
CA ALA A 254 -12.82 -17.51 18.25
C ALA A 254 -12.68 -17.23 16.74
N GLY A 255 -13.50 -16.32 16.20
CA GLY A 255 -13.39 -15.89 14.80
C GLY A 255 -12.09 -15.12 14.50
N GLN A 256 -11.59 -14.33 15.45
CA GLN A 256 -10.30 -13.65 15.31
C GLN A 256 -9.12 -14.63 15.33
N TRP A 257 -9.15 -15.64 16.19
CA TRP A 257 -8.16 -16.72 16.19
C TRP A 257 -8.14 -17.50 14.88
N LEU A 258 -9.32 -17.76 14.32
CA LEU A 258 -9.42 -18.39 13.00
C LEU A 258 -8.82 -17.49 11.89
N GLY A 259 -9.08 -16.19 11.92
CA GLY A 259 -8.48 -15.23 11.00
C GLY A 259 -6.95 -15.20 11.07
N VAL A 260 -6.40 -15.19 12.30
CA VAL A 260 -4.95 -15.29 12.55
C VAL A 260 -4.38 -16.59 11.98
N GLY A 261 -5.03 -17.72 12.26
CA GLY A 261 -4.62 -19.04 11.76
C GLY A 261 -4.58 -19.10 10.24
N LEU A 262 -5.57 -18.53 9.55
CA LEU A 262 -5.62 -18.48 8.09
C LEU A 262 -4.48 -17.63 7.51
N VAL A 263 -4.18 -16.45 8.08
CA VAL A 263 -3.10 -15.58 7.61
C VAL A 263 -1.74 -16.25 7.81
N PHE A 264 -1.42 -16.70 9.01
CA PHE A 264 -0.13 -17.33 9.30
C PHE A 264 0.01 -18.68 8.61
N GLY A 265 -1.07 -19.46 8.50
CA GLY A 265 -1.11 -20.70 7.73
C GLY A 265 -0.81 -20.47 6.25
N GLY A 266 -1.43 -19.45 5.63
CA GLY A 266 -1.17 -19.05 4.24
C GLY A 266 0.28 -18.64 4.01
N ILE A 267 0.83 -17.79 4.87
CA ILE A 267 2.23 -17.33 4.78
C ILE A 267 3.20 -18.48 5.04
N GLY A 268 2.92 -19.33 6.01
CA GLY A 268 3.73 -20.51 6.31
C GLY A 268 3.75 -21.51 5.14
N ALA A 269 2.60 -21.74 4.51
CA ALA A 269 2.50 -22.60 3.32
C ALA A 269 3.31 -21.99 2.14
N GLU A 270 3.23 -20.69 1.90
CA GLU A 270 4.04 -20.01 0.88
C GLU A 270 5.53 -20.19 1.14
N ALA A 271 5.98 -19.92 2.37
CA ALA A 271 7.38 -20.07 2.75
C ALA A 271 7.89 -21.52 2.58
N ALA A 272 7.07 -22.51 2.93
CA ALA A 272 7.39 -23.92 2.77
C ALA A 272 7.55 -24.31 1.29
N VAL A 273 6.62 -23.86 0.42
CA VAL A 273 6.69 -24.13 -1.03
C VAL A 273 7.90 -23.44 -1.65
N GLN A 274 8.16 -22.17 -1.34
CA GLN A 274 9.32 -21.42 -1.84
C GLN A 274 10.63 -22.09 -1.42
N LYS A 275 10.73 -22.59 -0.18
CA LYS A 275 11.90 -23.32 0.30
C LYS A 275 12.12 -24.62 -0.48
N ARG A 276 11.04 -25.35 -0.82
CA ARG A 276 11.12 -26.57 -1.64
C ARG A 276 11.57 -26.25 -3.07
N GLU A 277 10.99 -25.23 -3.71
CA GLU A 277 11.38 -24.80 -5.05
C GLU A 277 12.85 -24.34 -5.11
N LYS A 278 13.31 -23.59 -4.09
CA LYS A 278 14.71 -23.16 -4.01
C LYS A 278 15.66 -24.35 -3.91
N LYS A 279 15.37 -25.32 -3.04
CA LYS A 279 16.15 -26.54 -2.90
C LYS A 279 16.19 -27.36 -4.21
N ALA A 280 15.04 -27.51 -4.88
CA ALA A 280 14.97 -28.23 -6.15
C ALA A 280 15.83 -27.54 -7.24
N LYS A 281 15.80 -26.19 -7.32
CA LYS A 281 16.64 -25.44 -8.25
C LYS A 281 18.13 -25.53 -7.92
N GLU A 282 18.51 -25.56 -6.67
CA GLU A 282 19.90 -25.75 -6.22
C GLU A 282 20.40 -27.14 -6.57
N GLN A 283 19.58 -28.17 -6.36
CA GLN A 283 19.91 -29.55 -6.74
C GLN A 283 20.03 -29.73 -8.25
N ALA A 284 19.11 -29.14 -9.02
CA ALA A 284 19.18 -29.16 -10.49
C ALA A 284 20.44 -28.46 -11.01
N LYS A 285 20.84 -27.32 -10.41
CA LYS A 285 22.10 -26.63 -10.75
C LYS A 285 23.34 -27.45 -10.40
N ALA A 286 23.35 -28.11 -9.25
CA ALA A 286 24.44 -28.97 -8.82
C ALA A 286 24.60 -30.18 -9.74
N ALA A 287 23.49 -30.82 -10.13
CA ALA A 287 23.47 -31.93 -11.08
C ALA A 287 23.99 -31.52 -12.49
N ALA A 288 23.51 -30.34 -12.98
CA ALA A 288 23.98 -29.81 -14.26
C ALA A 288 25.46 -29.40 -14.25
N ALA A 289 26.01 -29.00 -13.10
CA ALA A 289 27.43 -28.69 -12.94
C ALA A 289 28.31 -29.96 -12.85
N ALA A 290 27.79 -31.04 -12.28
CA ALA A 290 28.46 -32.35 -12.23
C ALA A 290 28.53 -33.00 -13.62
N GLY A 291 27.46 -33.00 -14.40
CA GLY A 291 27.41 -33.54 -15.76
C GLY A 291 28.18 -32.72 -16.82
N LYS A 292 28.72 -31.55 -16.49
CA LYS A 292 29.65 -30.80 -17.36
C LYS A 292 31.14 -31.11 -17.10
N LYS A 293 31.44 -31.89 -16.07
CA LYS A 293 32.82 -32.28 -15.69
C LYS A 293 33.19 -33.70 -16.16
N GLU A 294 32.23 -34.45 -16.64
CA GLU A 294 32.43 -35.66 -17.44
C GLU A 294 32.48 -35.34 -18.94
#